data_cede20b667ac1881a20cfe7ffb7b9322
#
_entry.id   cede20b667ac1881a20cfe7ffb7b9322
#
_cell.length_a   1.000
_cell.length_b   1.000
_cell.length_c   1.000
_cell.angle_alpha   90.00
_cell.angle_beta   90.00
_cell.angle_gamma   90.00
#
_symmetry.space_group_name_H-M   'P 1'
#
loop_
_entity.id
_entity.type
_entity.pdbx_description
1 polymer ?
#
loop_
_entity_poly.entity_id
_entity_poly.type
_entity_poly.pdbx_seq_one_letter_code
_entity_poly.pdbx_strand_id
1 'polypeptide(L)'
;MKRIAMFMSALALAFSFTSCEEENGVDLDNVTEDGFYVAGPATGAADIAADYMMTAGVNEVLMNDEKKSWAEAKRAGMYEKYIVLEGGKDFELLLYANGEKVRYSAVLEDYDTKEIADNPTEAYGLLKRGSLVTGADAPAMKVEKTGLYHIVLDLNEGNDLPFGAQIVIAPVTWGVRGGMNGWGFTAFPEPAKYSNDGITWVLEDQSLAKGGTFKFGYNHAWKIQLDDAGKVKAHTNLGEGAVNGATDIKVEKGGLYKITLTYKLASGDISASYDYTVECTQESTLPTEMYAIGNDFGDWKWDAESVVTMNAVHSHPGAFWAIRYMTTTTEFKFCAKKEWNGDFCTLGTNTGFVTPGNNKVEADGLYMIYVDLTNDFIVVEPAKVYGMGDVYGGWDKGVEANLFALEGQTLTSTTPKAGNIRMYAAAPAGSDADWWQMEFNVFDGKIVYRADGGDQAAVAVTAGQKVTLNFNTETGSIQ
;
A
#
# COMPACT_ATOMS: atom_id res chain seq x y z
N MET A 1 -17.85 -22.86 -29.99
CA MET A 1 -18.60 -22.49 -28.79
C MET A 1 -19.32 -23.68 -28.14
N LYS A 2 -20.30 -24.38 -28.80
CA LYS A 2 -21.01 -25.52 -28.15
C LYS A 2 -20.10 -26.68 -27.65
N ARG A 3 -18.95 -26.94 -28.28
CA ARG A 3 -18.04 -28.03 -27.87
C ARG A 3 -17.18 -27.69 -26.64
N ILE A 4 -16.87 -26.42 -26.41
CA ILE A 4 -16.11 -25.95 -25.21
C ILE A 4 -16.99 -26.05 -23.96
N ALA A 5 -18.24 -25.63 -24.04
CA ALA A 5 -19.19 -25.75 -22.92
C ALA A 5 -19.45 -27.21 -22.50
N MET A 6 -19.35 -28.16 -23.47
CA MET A 6 -19.57 -29.59 -23.19
C MET A 6 -18.39 -30.25 -22.45
N PHE A 7 -17.14 -29.76 -22.66
CA PHE A 7 -15.97 -30.23 -21.90
C PHE A 7 -15.94 -29.65 -20.48
N MET A 8 -16.38 -28.42 -20.31
CA MET A 8 -16.38 -27.77 -18.99
C MET A 8 -17.42 -28.35 -18.02
N SER A 9 -18.56 -28.84 -18.51
CA SER A 9 -19.53 -29.54 -17.65
C SER A 9 -19.02 -30.89 -17.12
N ALA A 10 -18.03 -31.51 -17.77
CA ALA A 10 -17.39 -32.74 -17.29
C ALA A 10 -16.29 -32.44 -16.25
N LEU A 11 -15.58 -31.30 -16.36
CA LEU A 11 -14.53 -30.90 -15.41
C LEU A 11 -15.12 -30.42 -14.05
N ALA A 12 -16.27 -29.78 -14.06
CA ALA A 12 -16.96 -29.33 -12.83
C ALA A 12 -17.50 -30.49 -11.95
N LEU A 13 -17.64 -31.69 -12.51
CA LEU A 13 -18.15 -32.88 -11.81
C LEU A 13 -17.06 -33.78 -11.22
N ALA A 14 -15.77 -33.55 -11.53
CA ALA A 14 -14.65 -34.41 -11.10
C ALA A 14 -14.03 -34.04 -9.75
N PHE A 15 -14.45 -32.96 -9.09
CA PHE A 15 -13.96 -32.59 -7.77
C PHE A 15 -14.76 -33.18 -6.59
N SER A 16 -15.25 -34.41 -6.71
CA SER A 16 -15.69 -35.16 -5.55
C SER A 16 -14.53 -36.00 -5.04
N PHE A 17 -13.94 -35.58 -3.92
CA PHE A 17 -12.94 -36.34 -3.20
C PHE A 17 -13.50 -37.72 -2.81
N THR A 18 -13.06 -38.77 -3.48
CA THR A 18 -13.16 -40.12 -2.96
C THR A 18 -11.82 -40.47 -2.31
N SER A 19 -11.88 -40.67 -1.00
CA SER A 19 -10.81 -41.32 -0.23
C SER A 19 -10.53 -42.66 -0.86
N CYS A 20 -9.32 -42.89 -1.41
CA CYS A 20 -8.84 -44.20 -1.80
C CYS A 20 -7.99 -44.78 -0.68
N GLU A 21 -8.34 -46.01 -0.29
CA GLU A 21 -7.54 -46.88 0.57
C GLU A 21 -6.23 -47.26 -0.12
N GLU A 22 -5.17 -47.40 0.67
CA GLU A 22 -3.84 -47.84 0.26
C GLU A 22 -3.89 -49.25 -0.36
N GLU A 23 -3.47 -49.37 -1.64
CA GLU A 23 -2.72 -50.55 -2.11
C GLU A 23 -1.99 -50.27 -3.43
N ASN A 24 -0.67 -50.53 -3.41
CA ASN A 24 0.32 -50.50 -4.48
C ASN A 24 0.95 -49.14 -4.78
N GLY A 25 2.25 -49.05 -4.49
CA GLY A 25 3.10 -47.88 -4.68
C GLY A 25 3.01 -47.28 -6.09
N VAL A 26 2.10 -46.37 -6.26
CA VAL A 26 2.07 -45.45 -7.38
C VAL A 26 3.12 -44.39 -7.09
N ASP A 27 4.06 -44.25 -8.01
CA ASP A 27 5.02 -43.13 -7.99
C ASP A 27 4.25 -41.82 -8.11
N LEU A 28 4.00 -41.18 -6.93
CA LEU A 28 3.23 -39.95 -6.85
C LEU A 28 3.94 -38.75 -7.49
N ASP A 29 5.23 -38.89 -7.83
CA ASP A 29 6.03 -37.83 -8.46
C ASP A 29 5.69 -37.61 -9.95
N ASN A 30 4.84 -38.47 -10.55
CA ASN A 30 4.46 -38.43 -11.96
C ASN A 30 2.94 -38.35 -12.22
N VAL A 31 2.12 -37.97 -11.23
CA VAL A 31 0.68 -37.77 -11.47
C VAL A 31 0.46 -36.42 -12.14
N THR A 32 0.06 -36.45 -13.41
CA THR A 32 -0.39 -35.23 -14.12
C THR A 32 -1.82 -34.93 -13.76
N GLU A 33 -2.06 -33.82 -13.12
CA GLU A 33 -3.39 -33.37 -12.74
C GLU A 33 -4.14 -32.78 -13.94
N ASP A 34 -5.47 -32.93 -13.96
CA ASP A 34 -6.33 -32.28 -14.94
C ASP A 34 -6.31 -30.75 -14.73
N GLY A 35 -6.04 -30.00 -15.81
CA GLY A 35 -5.96 -28.52 -15.74
C GLY A 35 -5.29 -27.89 -16.94
N PHE A 36 -5.12 -26.57 -16.86
CA PHE A 36 -4.39 -25.79 -17.85
C PHE A 36 -2.92 -25.65 -17.46
N TYR A 37 -2.04 -25.80 -18.44
CA TYR A 37 -0.60 -25.69 -18.30
C TYR A 37 -0.06 -24.67 -19.29
N VAL A 38 0.94 -23.90 -18.89
CA VAL A 38 1.69 -23.02 -19.79
C VAL A 38 2.91 -23.77 -20.27
N ALA A 39 3.07 -23.95 -21.58
CA ALA A 39 4.14 -24.73 -22.17
C ALA A 39 4.77 -24.03 -23.37
N GLY A 40 5.90 -24.53 -23.83
CA GLY A 40 6.59 -24.07 -25.02
C GLY A 40 7.98 -23.49 -24.77
N PRO A 41 8.73 -23.17 -25.83
CA PRO A 41 10.11 -22.70 -25.74
C PRO A 41 10.30 -21.45 -24.86
N ALA A 42 9.29 -20.59 -24.76
CA ALA A 42 9.35 -19.37 -23.92
C ALA A 42 9.37 -19.66 -22.43
N THR A 43 8.83 -20.80 -22.00
CA THR A 43 8.72 -21.18 -20.59
C THR A 43 9.89 -22.02 -20.07
N GLY A 44 10.60 -22.67 -20.98
CA GLY A 44 11.58 -23.71 -20.67
C GLY A 44 10.97 -25.12 -20.51
N ALA A 45 9.63 -25.26 -20.46
CA ALA A 45 8.93 -26.54 -20.45
C ALA A 45 8.32 -26.84 -21.83
N ALA A 46 8.78 -27.89 -22.48
CA ALA A 46 8.30 -28.26 -23.81
C ALA A 46 6.89 -28.89 -23.78
N ASP A 47 6.45 -29.39 -22.63
CA ASP A 47 5.19 -30.11 -22.42
C ASP A 47 4.66 -29.84 -20.97
N ILE A 48 3.63 -30.53 -20.57
CA ILE A 48 3.03 -30.51 -19.25
C ILE A 48 4.07 -30.79 -18.17
N ALA A 49 4.14 -29.91 -17.15
CA ALA A 49 4.94 -30.10 -15.97
C ALA A 49 4.22 -29.46 -14.77
N ALA A 50 4.29 -30.08 -13.59
CA ALA A 50 3.49 -29.71 -12.42
C ALA A 50 3.59 -28.22 -12.05
N ASP A 51 4.81 -27.67 -12.02
CA ASP A 51 5.02 -26.25 -11.66
C ASP A 51 4.45 -25.25 -12.68
N TYR A 52 4.12 -25.71 -13.89
CA TYR A 52 3.57 -24.88 -14.97
C TYR A 52 2.05 -24.92 -15.05
N MET A 53 1.40 -25.69 -14.18
CA MET A 53 -0.05 -25.73 -14.07
C MET A 53 -0.60 -24.37 -13.60
N MET A 54 -1.65 -23.92 -14.25
CA MET A 54 -2.40 -22.71 -13.84
C MET A 54 -3.29 -23.06 -12.65
N THR A 55 -3.37 -22.15 -11.70
CA THR A 55 -4.22 -22.29 -10.51
C THR A 55 -5.57 -21.60 -10.73
N ALA A 56 -6.58 -21.98 -9.94
CA ALA A 56 -7.87 -21.29 -9.96
C ALA A 56 -7.69 -19.84 -9.55
N GLY A 57 -8.11 -18.92 -10.42
CA GLY A 57 -8.02 -17.49 -10.19
C GLY A 57 -8.91 -17.03 -9.05
N VAL A 58 -8.41 -16.08 -8.27
CA VAL A 58 -9.14 -15.43 -7.19
C VAL A 58 -9.46 -14.00 -7.61
N ASN A 59 -10.74 -13.66 -7.63
CA ASN A 59 -11.19 -12.31 -7.93
C ASN A 59 -11.77 -11.65 -6.67
N GLU A 60 -11.68 -10.34 -6.59
CA GLU A 60 -12.38 -9.58 -5.55
C GLU A 60 -13.80 -9.28 -5.99
N VAL A 61 -14.73 -9.47 -5.07
CA VAL A 61 -16.14 -9.18 -5.28
C VAL A 61 -16.55 -8.07 -4.32
N LEU A 62 -17.15 -7.02 -4.84
CA LEU A 62 -17.76 -5.98 -4.04
C LEU A 62 -18.95 -6.55 -3.27
N MET A 63 -18.81 -6.65 -1.95
CA MET A 63 -19.83 -7.23 -1.07
C MET A 63 -20.87 -6.20 -0.62
N ASN A 64 -20.52 -4.92 -0.60
CA ASN A 64 -21.39 -3.85 -0.14
C ASN A 64 -20.94 -2.51 -0.74
N ASP A 65 -21.74 -1.94 -1.62
CA ASP A 65 -21.48 -0.67 -2.30
C ASP A 65 -21.39 0.52 -1.33
N GLU A 66 -22.24 0.53 -0.30
CA GLU A 66 -22.28 1.65 0.67
C GLU A 66 -21.03 1.68 1.55
N LYS A 67 -20.53 0.51 1.93
CA LYS A 67 -19.35 0.37 2.80
C LYS A 67 -18.05 0.19 2.04
N LYS A 68 -18.10 0.05 0.70
CA LYS A 68 -16.94 -0.28 -0.12
C LYS A 68 -16.17 -1.51 0.41
N SER A 69 -16.90 -2.53 0.89
CA SER A 69 -16.31 -3.76 1.39
C SER A 69 -16.16 -4.79 0.28
N TRP A 70 -14.97 -5.38 0.21
CA TRP A 70 -14.60 -6.38 -0.80
C TRP A 70 -14.32 -7.72 -0.14
N ALA A 71 -14.59 -8.79 -0.82
CA ALA A 71 -14.21 -10.13 -0.41
C ALA A 71 -13.59 -10.89 -1.58
N GLU A 72 -12.67 -11.79 -1.25
CA GLU A 72 -12.11 -12.70 -2.24
C GLU A 72 -13.12 -13.80 -2.58
N ALA A 73 -13.23 -14.11 -3.85
CA ALA A 73 -14.04 -15.24 -4.33
C ALA A 73 -13.31 -15.97 -5.46
N LYS A 74 -13.23 -17.28 -5.34
CA LYS A 74 -12.82 -18.11 -6.48
C LYS A 74 -13.92 -18.09 -7.54
N ARG A 75 -13.54 -17.90 -8.79
CA ARG A 75 -14.46 -17.91 -9.92
C ARG A 75 -14.25 -19.18 -10.75
N ALA A 76 -15.26 -20.01 -10.84
CA ALA A 76 -15.19 -21.22 -11.66
C ALA A 76 -14.88 -20.85 -13.12
N GLY A 77 -13.95 -21.59 -13.75
CA GLY A 77 -13.51 -21.32 -15.12
C GLY A 77 -12.51 -20.18 -15.27
N MET A 78 -12.05 -19.58 -14.17
CA MET A 78 -10.97 -18.60 -14.17
C MET A 78 -9.70 -19.23 -13.61
N TYR A 79 -8.59 -19.02 -14.34
CA TYR A 79 -7.28 -19.59 -14.01
C TYR A 79 -6.20 -18.54 -14.16
N GLU A 80 -5.12 -18.65 -13.39
CA GLU A 80 -4.00 -17.73 -13.45
C GLU A 80 -2.66 -18.41 -13.22
N LYS A 81 -1.60 -17.77 -13.74
CA LYS A 81 -0.21 -18.19 -13.51
C LYS A 81 0.72 -16.98 -13.60
N TYR A 82 1.61 -16.87 -12.64
CA TYR A 82 2.80 -16.02 -12.77
C TYR A 82 3.94 -16.87 -13.30
N ILE A 83 4.57 -16.45 -14.38
CA ILE A 83 5.60 -17.25 -15.07
C ILE A 83 6.56 -16.36 -15.83
N VAL A 84 7.84 -16.74 -15.84
CA VAL A 84 8.81 -16.11 -16.72
C VAL A 84 8.62 -16.62 -18.13
N LEU A 85 8.47 -15.68 -19.07
CA LEU A 85 8.46 -15.97 -20.51
C LEU A 85 9.69 -15.33 -21.16
N GLU A 86 10.38 -16.10 -21.99
CA GLU A 86 11.50 -15.59 -22.80
C GLU A 86 10.98 -14.88 -24.04
N GLY A 87 11.38 -13.61 -24.19
CA GLY A 87 10.95 -12.76 -25.29
C GLY A 87 11.30 -13.32 -26.67
N GLY A 88 10.37 -13.18 -27.61
CA GLY A 88 10.51 -13.65 -28.98
C GLY A 88 10.33 -15.16 -29.19
N LYS A 89 10.21 -15.95 -28.12
CA LYS A 89 9.94 -17.39 -28.20
C LYS A 89 8.44 -17.67 -28.07
N ASP A 90 8.06 -18.85 -28.62
CA ASP A 90 6.68 -19.30 -28.63
C ASP A 90 6.28 -19.93 -27.30
N PHE A 91 5.02 -19.71 -26.90
CA PHE A 91 4.34 -20.46 -25.84
C PHE A 91 2.88 -20.72 -26.21
N GLU A 92 2.28 -21.64 -25.48
CA GLU A 92 0.89 -22.07 -25.67
C GLU A 92 0.31 -22.53 -24.33
N LEU A 93 -1.00 -22.77 -24.32
CA LEU A 93 -1.67 -23.40 -23.21
C LEU A 93 -2.05 -24.83 -23.59
N LEU A 94 -1.81 -25.76 -22.69
CA LEU A 94 -2.23 -27.15 -22.82
C LEU A 94 -3.30 -27.46 -21.77
N LEU A 95 -4.51 -27.77 -22.20
CA LEU A 95 -5.49 -28.37 -21.31
C LEU A 95 -5.24 -29.88 -21.28
N TYR A 96 -4.92 -30.40 -20.10
CA TYR A 96 -4.91 -31.83 -19.84
C TYR A 96 -6.19 -32.22 -19.13
N ALA A 97 -6.92 -33.18 -19.67
CA ALA A 97 -8.14 -33.68 -19.05
C ALA A 97 -8.42 -35.13 -19.51
N ASN A 98 -8.71 -36.01 -18.55
CA ASN A 98 -9.04 -37.41 -18.79
C ASN A 98 -7.98 -38.17 -19.67
N GLY A 99 -6.71 -37.85 -19.51
CA GLY A 99 -5.62 -38.47 -20.27
C GLY A 99 -5.38 -37.87 -21.67
N GLU A 100 -6.14 -36.89 -22.09
CA GLU A 100 -6.02 -36.19 -23.36
C GLU A 100 -5.45 -34.80 -23.22
N LYS A 101 -4.67 -34.36 -24.21
CA LYS A 101 -4.12 -33.01 -24.30
C LYS A 101 -4.79 -32.22 -25.42
N VAL A 102 -5.29 -31.03 -25.11
CA VAL A 102 -5.83 -30.11 -26.10
C VAL A 102 -5.01 -28.83 -26.08
N ARG A 103 -4.49 -28.44 -27.24
CA ARG A 103 -3.71 -27.22 -27.43
C ARG A 103 -4.67 -26.02 -27.55
N TYR A 104 -4.37 -24.97 -26.78
CA TYR A 104 -4.98 -23.64 -26.86
C TYR A 104 -3.94 -22.57 -27.17
N SER A 105 -4.35 -21.59 -27.94
CA SER A 105 -3.59 -20.40 -28.23
C SER A 105 -4.52 -19.20 -28.35
N ALA A 106 -3.98 -18.04 -28.70
CA ALA A 106 -4.77 -16.85 -28.95
C ALA A 106 -4.10 -15.95 -29.99
N VAL A 107 -4.92 -15.22 -30.74
CA VAL A 107 -4.45 -14.05 -31.47
C VAL A 107 -4.42 -12.90 -30.47
N LEU A 108 -3.21 -12.46 -30.11
CA LEU A 108 -3.00 -11.43 -29.10
C LEU A 108 -2.95 -10.05 -29.74
N GLU A 109 -3.59 -9.09 -29.12
CA GLU A 109 -3.49 -7.66 -29.43
C GLU A 109 -2.99 -6.88 -28.21
N ASP A 110 -2.32 -5.76 -28.45
CA ASP A 110 -1.89 -4.84 -27.40
C ASP A 110 -3.07 -4.03 -26.88
N TYR A 111 -3.10 -3.79 -25.57
CA TYR A 111 -4.08 -2.97 -24.90
C TYR A 111 -3.42 -2.06 -23.87
N ASP A 112 -3.66 -0.75 -23.97
CA ASP A 112 -3.16 0.23 -23.00
C ASP A 112 -4.18 0.45 -21.88
N THR A 113 -3.85 0.05 -20.67
CA THR A 113 -4.73 0.18 -19.51
C THR A 113 -5.02 1.64 -19.13
N LYS A 114 -4.26 2.61 -19.64
CA LYS A 114 -4.53 4.03 -19.45
C LYS A 114 -5.85 4.50 -20.05
N GLU A 115 -6.35 3.79 -21.06
CA GLU A 115 -7.62 4.11 -21.71
C GLU A 115 -8.84 3.92 -20.81
N ILE A 116 -8.69 3.10 -19.75
CA ILE A 116 -9.81 2.72 -18.85
C ILE A 116 -9.53 3.03 -17.38
N ALA A 117 -8.32 3.42 -17.02
CA ALA A 117 -7.99 3.74 -15.65
C ALA A 117 -8.59 5.08 -15.23
N ASP A 118 -9.28 5.13 -14.09
CA ASP A 118 -9.77 6.36 -13.48
C ASP A 118 -8.61 7.33 -13.19
N ASN A 119 -7.45 6.79 -12.84
CA ASN A 119 -6.20 7.51 -12.68
C ASN A 119 -5.14 6.96 -13.64
N PRO A 120 -4.86 7.60 -14.79
CA PRO A 120 -3.87 7.13 -15.75
C PRO A 120 -2.45 6.97 -15.20
N THR A 121 -2.11 7.65 -14.10
CA THR A 121 -0.80 7.52 -13.45
C THR A 121 -0.67 6.22 -12.66
N GLU A 122 -1.79 5.59 -12.33
CA GLU A 122 -1.86 4.30 -11.63
C GLU A 122 -2.06 3.12 -12.57
N ALA A 123 -2.27 3.37 -13.86
CA ALA A 123 -2.38 2.33 -14.88
C ALA A 123 -1.05 1.57 -15.02
N TYR A 124 -1.12 0.27 -15.21
CA TYR A 124 0.10 -0.56 -15.34
C TYR A 124 0.58 -0.75 -16.78
N GLY A 125 0.12 0.08 -17.71
CA GLY A 125 0.64 0.17 -19.05
C GLY A 125 0.09 -0.88 -20.02
N LEU A 126 0.92 -1.28 -20.97
CA LEU A 126 0.53 -2.21 -22.02
C LEU A 126 0.44 -3.65 -21.52
N LEU A 127 -0.66 -4.33 -21.84
CA LEU A 127 -0.83 -5.75 -21.71
C LEU A 127 -1.21 -6.37 -23.06
N LYS A 128 -1.19 -7.67 -23.16
CA LYS A 128 -1.74 -8.39 -24.31
C LYS A 128 -3.03 -9.08 -23.92
N ARG A 129 -4.02 -9.07 -24.82
CA ARG A 129 -5.29 -9.75 -24.63
C ARG A 129 -5.72 -10.48 -25.89
N GLY A 130 -6.64 -11.42 -25.77
CA GLY A 130 -7.17 -12.13 -26.93
C GLY A 130 -8.28 -13.11 -26.62
N SER A 131 -8.85 -13.67 -27.68
CA SER A 131 -9.78 -14.80 -27.61
C SER A 131 -9.05 -16.10 -27.86
N LEU A 132 -9.43 -17.14 -27.12
CA LEU A 132 -8.83 -18.47 -27.25
C LEU A 132 -9.22 -19.13 -28.57
N VAL A 133 -8.26 -19.76 -29.19
CA VAL A 133 -8.42 -20.59 -30.37
C VAL A 133 -7.78 -21.97 -30.14
N THR A 134 -8.36 -22.99 -30.74
CA THR A 134 -7.88 -24.38 -30.65
C THR A 134 -7.50 -24.94 -32.02
N GLY A 135 -6.63 -25.93 -32.05
CA GLY A 135 -6.27 -26.62 -33.25
C GLY A 135 -4.77 -26.47 -33.60
N ALA A 136 -4.30 -27.31 -34.50
CA ALA A 136 -2.88 -27.36 -34.88
C ALA A 136 -2.43 -26.08 -35.60
N ASP A 137 -3.34 -25.43 -36.32
CA ASP A 137 -3.05 -24.23 -37.13
C ASP A 137 -3.21 -22.92 -36.31
N ALA A 138 -3.53 -23.02 -35.02
CA ALA A 138 -3.64 -21.82 -34.14
C ALA A 138 -2.22 -21.17 -34.02
N PRO A 139 -2.12 -19.81 -34.14
CA PRO A 139 -0.83 -19.15 -34.07
C PRO A 139 -0.24 -19.34 -32.65
N ALA A 140 1.09 -19.48 -32.59
CA ALA A 140 1.75 -19.49 -31.29
C ALA A 140 1.68 -18.10 -30.64
N MET A 141 1.51 -18.05 -29.31
CA MET A 141 1.58 -16.81 -28.54
C MET A 141 3.04 -16.44 -28.29
N LYS A 142 3.31 -15.13 -28.22
CA LYS A 142 4.64 -14.55 -27.94
C LYS A 142 4.52 -13.31 -27.10
N VAL A 143 5.57 -13.05 -26.32
CA VAL A 143 5.86 -11.75 -25.71
C VAL A 143 7.13 -11.18 -26.34
N GLU A 144 7.29 -9.85 -26.36
CA GLU A 144 8.45 -9.22 -26.99
C GLU A 144 9.69 -9.26 -26.11
N LYS A 145 9.50 -9.11 -24.80
CA LYS A 145 10.60 -9.00 -23.82
C LYS A 145 10.60 -10.18 -22.88
N THR A 146 11.78 -10.65 -22.51
CA THR A 146 11.93 -11.59 -21.39
C THR A 146 11.54 -10.89 -20.10
N GLY A 147 10.67 -11.53 -19.30
CA GLY A 147 10.19 -10.96 -18.04
C GLY A 147 9.29 -11.92 -17.27
N LEU A 148 8.88 -11.53 -16.09
CA LEU A 148 7.80 -12.17 -15.36
C LEU A 148 6.46 -11.67 -15.91
N TYR A 149 5.55 -12.59 -16.19
CA TYR A 149 4.22 -12.30 -16.72
C TYR A 149 3.14 -12.92 -15.85
N HIS A 150 2.03 -12.23 -15.73
CA HIS A 150 0.80 -12.74 -15.15
C HIS A 150 -0.15 -13.11 -16.29
N ILE A 151 -0.44 -14.40 -16.44
CA ILE A 151 -1.37 -14.94 -17.42
C ILE A 151 -2.68 -15.25 -16.70
N VAL A 152 -3.78 -14.70 -17.20
CA VAL A 152 -5.13 -14.93 -16.69
C VAL A 152 -6.02 -15.48 -17.80
N LEU A 153 -6.72 -16.57 -17.51
CA LEU A 153 -7.77 -17.14 -18.34
C LEU A 153 -9.13 -16.95 -17.69
N ASP A 154 -10.14 -16.57 -18.45
CA ASP A 154 -11.53 -16.63 -18.04
C ASP A 154 -12.36 -17.29 -19.16
N LEU A 155 -12.85 -18.47 -18.90
CA LEU A 155 -13.59 -19.28 -19.84
C LEU A 155 -15.10 -19.06 -19.75
N ASN A 156 -15.58 -18.15 -18.90
CA ASN A 156 -17.00 -17.88 -18.75
C ASN A 156 -17.56 -17.09 -19.94
N GLU A 157 -18.81 -17.36 -20.32
CA GLU A 157 -19.52 -16.52 -21.27
C GLU A 157 -19.82 -15.15 -20.62
N GLY A 158 -19.63 -14.05 -21.37
CA GLY A 158 -19.81 -12.70 -20.85
C GLY A 158 -18.82 -12.38 -19.72
N ASN A 159 -17.58 -12.83 -19.88
CA ASN A 159 -16.57 -12.68 -18.86
C ASN A 159 -16.34 -11.20 -18.50
N ASP A 160 -16.12 -10.98 -17.21
CA ASP A 160 -15.78 -9.68 -16.66
C ASP A 160 -14.26 -9.50 -16.57
N LEU A 161 -13.47 -10.30 -17.30
CA LEU A 161 -12.07 -9.99 -17.45
C LEU A 161 -12.00 -8.57 -18.00
N PRO A 162 -11.16 -7.73 -17.46
CA PRO A 162 -10.95 -6.42 -17.98
C PRO A 162 -10.80 -6.55 -19.49
N PHE A 163 -11.66 -5.81 -20.21
CA PHE A 163 -11.48 -5.69 -21.66
C PHE A 163 -12.18 -6.77 -22.52
N GLY A 164 -13.04 -7.61 -21.94
CA GLY A 164 -13.85 -8.58 -22.68
C GLY A 164 -13.05 -9.67 -23.40
N ALA A 165 -11.86 -9.98 -22.89
CA ALA A 165 -10.97 -11.00 -23.44
C ALA A 165 -11.07 -12.33 -22.67
N GLN A 166 -10.73 -13.45 -23.32
CA GLN A 166 -10.65 -14.74 -22.66
C GLN A 166 -9.25 -15.03 -22.07
N ILE A 167 -8.23 -14.38 -22.59
CA ILE A 167 -6.86 -14.42 -22.06
C ILE A 167 -6.30 -13.01 -21.95
N VAL A 168 -5.62 -12.76 -20.85
CA VAL A 168 -4.84 -11.54 -20.61
C VAL A 168 -3.43 -11.94 -20.17
N ILE A 169 -2.42 -11.26 -20.71
CA ILE A 169 -1.01 -11.47 -20.39
C ILE A 169 -0.43 -10.11 -20.05
N ALA A 170 -0.16 -9.88 -18.77
CA ALA A 170 0.36 -8.63 -18.24
C ALA A 170 1.82 -8.78 -17.79
N PRO A 171 2.74 -7.91 -18.20
CA PRO A 171 4.07 -7.87 -17.62
C PRO A 171 3.96 -7.50 -16.13
N VAL A 172 4.79 -8.10 -15.29
CA VAL A 172 4.78 -7.88 -13.83
C VAL A 172 5.94 -7.00 -13.42
N THR A 173 5.64 -5.83 -12.88
CA THR A 173 6.61 -4.94 -12.23
C THR A 173 6.28 -4.85 -10.75
N TRP A 174 7.14 -5.41 -9.91
CA TRP A 174 7.01 -5.35 -8.46
C TRP A 174 7.56 -4.05 -7.89
N GLY A 175 6.99 -3.58 -6.79
CA GLY A 175 7.44 -2.43 -6.04
C GLY A 175 6.89 -2.44 -4.63
N VAL A 176 7.07 -1.33 -3.94
CA VAL A 176 6.55 -1.11 -2.59
C VAL A 176 5.69 0.15 -2.54
N ARG A 177 4.69 0.14 -1.68
CA ARG A 177 3.82 1.29 -1.36
C ARG A 177 3.71 1.38 0.15
N GLY A 178 3.91 2.57 0.70
CA GLY A 178 3.87 2.75 2.15
C GLY A 178 4.13 4.18 2.57
N GLY A 179 4.23 4.38 3.87
CA GLY A 179 4.53 5.70 4.42
C GLY A 179 5.80 6.33 3.84
N MET A 180 6.83 5.52 3.53
CA MET A 180 8.10 5.98 3.00
C MET A 180 8.01 6.67 1.61
N ASN A 181 6.94 6.48 0.89
CA ASN A 181 6.74 7.08 -0.44
C ASN A 181 5.35 7.72 -0.60
N GLY A 182 4.74 8.12 0.53
CA GLY A 182 3.43 8.74 0.54
C GLY A 182 2.33 7.85 -0.03
N TRP A 183 2.47 6.53 0.12
CA TRP A 183 1.62 5.52 -0.50
C TRP A 183 1.64 5.52 -2.03
N GLY A 184 2.58 6.23 -2.63
CA GLY A 184 2.92 6.10 -4.05
C GLY A 184 3.51 4.74 -4.38
N PHE A 185 4.02 4.56 -5.59
CA PHE A 185 4.64 3.31 -6.02
C PHE A 185 6.14 3.51 -6.27
N THR A 186 6.97 2.77 -5.55
CA THR A 186 8.41 2.68 -5.80
C THR A 186 8.72 1.31 -6.39
N ALA A 187 9.05 1.26 -7.68
CA ALA A 187 9.40 0.00 -8.34
C ALA A 187 10.72 -0.56 -7.81
N PHE A 188 10.81 -1.88 -7.71
CA PHE A 188 12.10 -2.54 -7.58
C PHE A 188 12.94 -2.30 -8.83
N PRO A 189 14.27 -2.18 -8.69
CA PRO A 189 15.16 -2.24 -9.83
C PRO A 189 14.97 -3.54 -10.63
N GLU A 190 15.25 -3.49 -11.93
CA GLU A 190 15.23 -4.69 -12.76
C GLU A 190 16.17 -5.76 -12.17
N PRO A 191 15.70 -7.01 -12.08
CA PRO A 191 16.51 -8.10 -11.55
C PRO A 191 17.66 -8.42 -12.51
N ALA A 192 18.76 -8.95 -11.99
CA ALA A 192 19.91 -9.34 -12.79
C ALA A 192 19.56 -10.39 -13.86
N LYS A 193 18.54 -11.22 -13.61
CA LYS A 193 18.06 -12.26 -14.51
C LYS A 193 16.60 -12.60 -14.23
N TYR A 194 15.83 -12.80 -15.26
CA TYR A 194 14.52 -13.44 -15.19
C TYR A 194 14.67 -14.96 -15.42
N SER A 195 14.20 -15.77 -14.48
CA SER A 195 14.23 -17.24 -14.56
C SER A 195 13.09 -17.84 -13.74
N ASN A 196 12.47 -18.90 -14.24
CA ASN A 196 11.51 -19.69 -13.47
C ASN A 196 12.14 -20.43 -12.27
N ASP A 197 13.48 -20.63 -12.29
CA ASP A 197 14.23 -21.19 -11.15
C ASP A 197 14.42 -20.20 -10.01
N GLY A 198 14.24 -18.91 -10.26
CA GLY A 198 14.32 -17.87 -9.25
C GLY A 198 14.59 -16.48 -9.82
N ILE A 199 13.92 -15.50 -9.22
CA ILE A 199 14.16 -14.07 -9.41
C ILE A 199 14.32 -13.45 -8.03
N THR A 200 15.21 -12.47 -7.92
CA THR A 200 15.39 -11.69 -6.71
C THR A 200 15.36 -10.21 -7.07
N TRP A 201 14.47 -9.47 -6.43
CA TRP A 201 14.42 -8.01 -6.47
C TRP A 201 14.87 -7.46 -5.12
N VAL A 202 15.63 -6.38 -5.17
CA VAL A 202 16.19 -5.75 -3.96
C VAL A 202 16.00 -4.24 -4.03
N LEU A 203 15.46 -3.66 -2.96
CA LEU A 203 15.51 -2.24 -2.67
C LEU A 203 16.45 -2.03 -1.50
N GLU A 204 17.53 -1.32 -1.75
CA GLU A 204 18.54 -0.93 -0.73
C GLU A 204 18.17 0.44 -0.15
N ASP A 205 18.69 0.72 1.06
CA ASP A 205 18.71 2.03 1.71
C ASP A 205 17.33 2.71 1.83
N GLN A 206 16.26 1.93 2.04
CA GLN A 206 14.94 2.49 2.24
C GLN A 206 14.82 3.07 3.65
N SER A 207 14.58 4.38 3.75
CA SER A 207 14.35 5.04 5.04
C SER A 207 12.92 4.71 5.52
N LEU A 208 12.82 3.97 6.62
CA LEU A 208 11.55 3.59 7.23
C LEU A 208 11.46 4.11 8.65
N ALA A 209 10.34 4.76 8.99
CA ALA A 209 10.06 5.22 10.35
C ALA A 209 9.63 4.05 11.25
N LYS A 210 9.95 4.13 12.55
CA LYS A 210 9.40 3.22 13.56
C LYS A 210 7.87 3.35 13.60
N GLY A 211 7.16 2.22 13.52
CA GLY A 211 5.70 2.18 13.49
C GLY A 211 5.11 2.40 12.08
N GLY A 212 5.92 2.84 11.13
CA GLY A 212 5.51 2.96 9.74
C GLY A 212 5.13 1.62 9.14
N THR A 213 4.34 1.66 8.07
CA THR A 213 3.85 0.47 7.38
C THR A 213 4.04 0.56 5.87
N PHE A 214 4.15 -0.59 5.22
CA PHE A 214 4.17 -0.69 3.78
C PHE A 214 3.61 -2.02 3.27
N LYS A 215 3.37 -2.09 1.98
CA LYS A 215 2.93 -3.28 1.23
C LYS A 215 3.73 -3.44 -0.03
N PHE A 216 3.77 -4.64 -0.57
CA PHE A 216 4.22 -4.83 -1.93
C PHE A 216 3.15 -4.32 -2.91
N GLY A 217 3.57 -3.70 -3.99
CA GLY A 217 2.73 -3.25 -5.09
C GLY A 217 3.00 -4.03 -6.36
N TYR A 218 2.00 -4.12 -7.23
CA TYR A 218 2.07 -4.77 -8.52
C TYR A 218 1.65 -3.79 -9.60
N ASN A 219 2.55 -3.42 -10.50
CA ASN A 219 2.26 -2.53 -11.63
C ASN A 219 1.45 -1.28 -11.26
N HIS A 220 1.83 -0.59 -10.17
CA HIS A 220 1.10 0.54 -9.59
C HIS A 220 -0.26 0.20 -8.95
N ALA A 221 -0.69 -1.07 -8.95
CA ALA A 221 -1.93 -1.49 -8.33
C ALA A 221 -1.74 -2.05 -6.91
N TRP A 222 -2.83 -2.08 -6.13
CA TRP A 222 -2.88 -2.61 -4.76
C TRP A 222 -3.17 -4.12 -4.74
N LYS A 223 -2.43 -4.92 -5.48
CA LYS A 223 -2.83 -6.31 -5.76
C LYS A 223 -2.13 -7.38 -4.97
N ILE A 224 -1.41 -6.98 -3.93
CA ILE A 224 -0.70 -7.93 -3.11
C ILE A 224 -1.14 -7.82 -1.67
N GLN A 225 -1.58 -8.93 -1.17
CA GLN A 225 -1.81 -9.17 0.25
C GLN A 225 -0.67 -9.98 0.83
N LEU A 226 -0.56 -9.89 2.14
CA LEU A 226 0.03 -10.97 2.92
C LEU A 226 -1.11 -11.86 3.42
N ASP A 227 -0.92 -13.17 3.36
CA ASP A 227 -1.81 -14.10 4.04
C ASP A 227 -1.62 -14.06 5.56
N ASP A 228 -2.41 -14.84 6.31
CA ASP A 228 -2.34 -14.91 7.78
C ASP A 228 -0.97 -15.41 8.28
N ALA A 229 -0.19 -16.07 7.44
CA ALA A 229 1.18 -16.51 7.72
C ALA A 229 2.24 -15.47 7.35
N GLY A 230 1.85 -14.30 6.84
CA GLY A 230 2.73 -13.23 6.40
C GLY A 230 3.40 -13.48 5.05
N LYS A 231 2.90 -14.42 4.24
CA LYS A 231 3.41 -14.70 2.89
C LYS A 231 2.72 -13.86 1.83
N VAL A 232 3.47 -13.53 0.79
CA VAL A 232 2.93 -12.78 -0.35
C VAL A 232 1.87 -13.60 -1.07
N LYS A 233 0.70 -13.00 -1.24
CA LYS A 233 -0.42 -13.57 -1.98
C LYS A 233 -0.86 -12.57 -3.05
N ALA A 234 -0.78 -12.97 -4.30
CA ALA A 234 -1.18 -12.15 -5.43
C ALA A 234 -2.61 -12.49 -5.89
N HIS A 235 -3.27 -11.54 -6.54
CA HIS A 235 -4.66 -11.68 -6.99
C HIS A 235 -4.80 -11.54 -8.50
N THR A 236 -5.92 -12.04 -9.02
CA THR A 236 -6.27 -12.02 -10.44
C THR A 236 -6.71 -10.65 -10.93
N ASN A 237 -7.11 -9.73 -10.04
CA ASN A 237 -7.59 -8.40 -10.44
C ASN A 237 -6.55 -7.63 -11.23
N LEU A 238 -6.81 -7.45 -12.53
CA LEU A 238 -6.00 -6.67 -13.44
C LEU A 238 -6.56 -5.24 -13.49
N GLY A 239 -6.07 -4.32 -12.68
CA GLY A 239 -6.29 -2.88 -12.85
C GLY A 239 -7.30 -2.20 -11.96
N GLU A 240 -8.08 -2.89 -11.16
CA GLU A 240 -9.03 -2.24 -10.27
C GLU A 240 -8.73 -2.47 -8.79
N GLY A 241 -8.83 -1.40 -8.01
CA GLY A 241 -9.11 -1.37 -6.60
C GLY A 241 -8.04 -1.91 -5.65
N ALA A 242 -8.03 -1.29 -4.50
CA ALA A 242 -7.29 -1.78 -3.34
C ALA A 242 -7.84 -3.12 -2.89
N VAL A 243 -6.95 -4.06 -2.61
CA VAL A 243 -7.30 -5.28 -1.90
C VAL A 243 -7.67 -4.89 -0.47
N ASN A 244 -8.95 -4.96 -0.12
CA ASN A 244 -9.41 -4.74 1.24
C ASN A 244 -8.96 -5.90 2.15
N GLY A 245 -8.36 -5.55 3.30
CA GLY A 245 -7.91 -6.54 4.27
C GLY A 245 -6.47 -7.01 4.11
N ALA A 246 -5.70 -6.41 3.19
CA ALA A 246 -4.27 -6.68 3.11
C ALA A 246 -3.58 -6.28 4.40
N THR A 247 -2.80 -7.18 4.97
CA THR A 247 -1.98 -6.91 6.15
C THR A 247 -0.78 -6.07 5.76
N ASP A 248 -0.57 -4.96 6.48
CA ASP A 248 0.61 -4.13 6.31
C ASP A 248 1.83 -4.78 6.96
N ILE A 249 2.98 -4.64 6.30
CA ILE A 249 4.27 -4.97 6.91
C ILE A 249 4.62 -3.81 7.85
N LYS A 250 4.76 -4.10 9.14
CA LYS A 250 5.09 -3.10 10.16
C LYS A 250 6.58 -2.99 10.36
N VAL A 251 7.03 -1.77 10.59
CA VAL A 251 8.42 -1.42 10.88
C VAL A 251 8.60 -1.27 12.39
N GLU A 252 9.37 -2.16 12.99
CA GLU A 252 9.58 -2.17 14.46
C GLU A 252 10.60 -1.12 14.91
N LYS A 253 11.57 -0.79 14.07
CA LYS A 253 12.63 0.17 14.35
C LYS A 253 12.75 1.17 13.21
N GLY A 254 13.00 2.45 13.51
CA GLY A 254 13.36 3.43 12.48
C GLY A 254 14.77 3.17 11.95
N GLY A 255 15.00 3.40 10.65
CA GLY A 255 16.32 3.20 10.07
C GLY A 255 16.35 3.00 8.57
N LEU A 256 17.50 2.60 8.07
CA LEU A 256 17.69 2.17 6.69
C LEU A 256 17.42 0.67 6.57
N TYR A 257 16.73 0.31 5.55
CA TYR A 257 16.26 -1.05 5.30
C TYR A 257 16.65 -1.54 3.92
N LYS A 258 16.96 -2.82 3.88
CA LYS A 258 16.99 -3.63 2.67
C LYS A 258 15.71 -4.45 2.57
N ILE A 259 14.96 -4.25 1.50
CA ILE A 259 13.73 -5.00 1.21
C ILE A 259 14.02 -5.93 0.04
N THR A 260 13.83 -7.22 0.23
CA THR A 260 14.05 -8.23 -0.81
C THR A 260 12.74 -8.97 -1.06
N LEU A 261 12.38 -9.10 -2.33
CA LEU A 261 11.29 -9.96 -2.79
C LEU A 261 11.89 -11.05 -3.69
N THR A 262 11.50 -12.29 -3.49
CA THR A 262 11.92 -13.42 -4.30
C THR A 262 10.73 -14.10 -4.95
N TYR A 263 10.94 -14.63 -6.14
CA TYR A 263 10.00 -15.46 -6.87
C TYR A 263 10.70 -16.72 -7.35
N LYS A 264 9.99 -17.83 -7.30
CA LYS A 264 10.36 -19.09 -7.93
C LYS A 264 9.08 -19.77 -8.41
N LEU A 265 9.09 -20.28 -9.64
CA LEU A 265 7.96 -21.05 -10.17
C LEU A 265 7.70 -22.27 -9.27
N ALA A 266 6.45 -22.41 -8.85
CA ALA A 266 6.01 -23.52 -8.02
C ALA A 266 4.61 -23.97 -8.43
N SER A 267 4.30 -25.23 -8.14
CA SER A 267 2.95 -25.77 -8.22
C SER A 267 2.08 -25.26 -7.05
N GLY A 268 0.76 -25.29 -7.23
CA GLY A 268 -0.21 -24.91 -6.21
C GLY A 268 -0.53 -23.41 -6.16
N ASP A 269 -0.82 -22.91 -4.96
CA ASP A 269 -1.22 -21.52 -4.75
C ASP A 269 -0.09 -20.55 -5.11
N ILE A 270 -0.44 -19.36 -5.59
CA ILE A 270 0.50 -18.29 -5.96
C ILE A 270 1.45 -17.92 -4.81
N SER A 271 0.97 -17.98 -3.58
CA SER A 271 1.78 -17.72 -2.38
C SER A 271 3.01 -18.64 -2.28
N ALA A 272 2.95 -19.85 -2.83
CA ALA A 272 4.07 -20.76 -2.84
C ALA A 272 5.25 -20.29 -3.73
N SER A 273 4.98 -19.37 -4.66
CA SER A 273 5.98 -18.82 -5.57
C SER A 273 6.73 -17.61 -5.04
N TYR A 274 6.27 -16.98 -3.94
CA TYR A 274 6.85 -15.74 -3.44
C TYR A 274 7.30 -15.83 -1.99
N ASP A 275 8.43 -15.16 -1.70
CA ASP A 275 8.90 -14.94 -0.34
C ASP A 275 9.58 -13.57 -0.25
N TYR A 276 9.75 -13.01 0.96
CA TYR A 276 10.37 -11.72 1.14
C TYR A 276 11.15 -11.61 2.44
N THR A 277 12.09 -10.66 2.47
CA THR A 277 12.76 -10.25 3.71
C THR A 277 12.78 -8.74 3.85
N VAL A 278 12.75 -8.26 5.08
CA VAL A 278 12.84 -6.84 5.47
C VAL A 278 13.90 -6.74 6.54
N GLU A 279 15.09 -6.27 6.15
CA GLU A 279 16.28 -6.24 7.01
C GLU A 279 16.63 -4.79 7.35
N CYS A 280 16.69 -4.45 8.65
CA CYS A 280 17.24 -3.18 9.09
C CYS A 280 18.76 -3.23 8.99
N THR A 281 19.33 -2.54 8.01
CA THR A 281 20.78 -2.49 7.78
C THR A 281 21.48 -1.47 8.67
N GLN A 282 20.75 -0.42 9.06
CA GLN A 282 21.24 0.61 9.95
C GLN A 282 20.08 1.18 10.76
N GLU A 283 20.11 1.03 12.10
CA GLU A 283 19.12 1.68 12.96
C GLU A 283 19.28 3.20 12.94
N SER A 284 18.16 3.92 12.95
CA SER A 284 18.18 5.39 13.03
C SER A 284 18.71 5.83 14.39
N THR A 285 19.60 6.80 14.38
CA THR A 285 20.07 7.51 15.59
C THR A 285 19.21 8.70 15.93
N LEU A 286 18.22 9.04 15.07
CA LEU A 286 17.30 10.14 15.33
C LEU A 286 16.39 9.79 16.51
N PRO A 287 16.03 10.79 17.35
CA PRO A 287 15.13 10.56 18.46
C PRO A 287 13.73 10.16 17.93
N THR A 288 13.04 9.35 18.70
CA THR A 288 11.65 8.94 18.45
C THR A 288 10.63 9.78 19.20
N GLU A 289 11.11 10.69 20.05
CA GLU A 289 10.31 11.60 20.86
C GLU A 289 10.93 12.99 20.84
N MET A 290 10.10 14.01 20.92
CA MET A 290 10.51 15.41 21.05
C MET A 290 9.58 16.13 22.03
N TYR A 291 10.16 16.99 22.85
CA TYR A 291 9.43 17.76 23.84
C TYR A 291 9.73 19.24 23.69
N ALA A 292 8.73 20.07 23.98
CA ALA A 292 8.95 21.49 24.20
C ALA A 292 8.72 21.83 25.68
N ILE A 293 9.64 22.53 26.26
CA ILE A 293 9.64 22.97 27.67
C ILE A 293 9.83 24.48 27.75
N GLY A 294 9.14 25.14 28.65
CA GLY A 294 9.16 26.59 28.77
C GLY A 294 8.41 27.11 29.99
N ASN A 295 8.30 28.42 30.10
CA ASN A 295 7.50 29.01 31.19
C ASN A 295 6.02 28.60 31.12
N ASP A 296 5.43 28.57 29.92
CA ASP A 296 4.06 28.11 29.69
C ASP A 296 3.97 26.59 29.43
N PHE A 297 5.11 25.94 29.22
CA PHE A 297 5.22 24.53 28.91
C PHE A 297 5.98 23.77 30.00
N GLY A 298 5.33 23.62 31.18
CA GLY A 298 5.87 22.93 32.32
C GLY A 298 6.65 23.79 33.34
N ASP A 299 6.61 25.11 33.23
CA ASP A 299 7.33 26.03 34.14
C ASP A 299 8.82 25.63 34.30
N TRP A 300 9.44 25.23 33.19
CA TRP A 300 10.82 24.77 33.13
C TRP A 300 11.12 23.52 33.97
N LYS A 301 10.08 22.71 34.30
CA LYS A 301 10.18 21.47 35.09
C LYS A 301 9.78 20.27 34.22
N TRP A 302 10.69 19.36 34.00
CA TRP A 302 10.48 18.18 33.15
C TRP A 302 9.43 17.19 33.66
N ASP A 303 9.15 17.20 34.96
CA ASP A 303 8.12 16.36 35.61
C ASP A 303 6.72 17.00 35.60
N ALA A 304 6.56 18.21 35.08
CA ALA A 304 5.26 18.86 34.96
C ALA A 304 4.44 18.23 33.82
N GLU A 305 3.13 18.02 34.09
CA GLU A 305 2.18 17.48 33.11
C GLU A 305 2.01 18.37 31.88
N SER A 306 2.25 19.67 32.02
CA SER A 306 2.12 20.65 30.93
C SER A 306 3.35 20.77 30.02
N VAL A 307 4.40 19.95 30.22
CA VAL A 307 5.46 19.79 29.22
C VAL A 307 4.85 19.26 27.93
N VAL A 308 5.12 19.95 26.81
CA VAL A 308 4.54 19.58 25.51
C VAL A 308 5.26 18.36 24.96
N THR A 309 4.57 17.25 24.82
CA THR A 309 5.01 16.14 23.97
C THR A 309 4.61 16.47 22.54
N MET A 310 5.59 16.53 21.65
CA MET A 310 5.33 16.80 20.23
C MET A 310 4.92 15.52 19.52
N ASN A 311 4.09 15.65 18.49
CA ASN A 311 3.61 14.54 17.69
C ASN A 311 4.61 14.23 16.58
N ALA A 312 4.90 12.96 16.31
CA ALA A 312 5.68 12.57 15.15
C ALA A 312 4.94 12.95 13.85
N VAL A 313 5.69 13.42 12.87
CA VAL A 313 5.19 13.54 11.49
C VAL A 313 5.23 12.17 10.86
N HIS A 314 4.09 11.68 10.38
CA HIS A 314 3.95 10.32 9.87
C HIS A 314 4.99 9.99 8.80
N SER A 315 5.74 8.92 9.02
CA SER A 315 6.81 8.44 8.12
C SER A 315 7.94 9.45 7.82
N HIS A 316 8.12 10.46 8.69
CA HIS A 316 9.27 11.38 8.66
C HIS A 316 10.11 11.21 9.91
N PRO A 317 11.11 10.29 9.93
CA PRO A 317 11.95 10.07 11.09
C PRO A 317 12.66 11.35 11.52
N GLY A 318 12.56 11.70 12.81
CA GLY A 318 13.16 12.91 13.37
C GLY A 318 12.37 14.20 13.13
N ALA A 319 11.20 14.13 12.52
CA ALA A 319 10.30 15.26 12.36
C ALA A 319 9.13 15.20 13.36
N PHE A 320 8.86 16.35 14.02
CA PHE A 320 7.87 16.45 15.08
C PHE A 320 7.10 17.77 14.98
N TRP A 321 5.86 17.78 15.44
CA TRP A 321 5.02 18.98 15.46
C TRP A 321 4.11 19.05 16.66
N ALA A 322 3.72 20.27 17.02
CA ALA A 322 2.68 20.55 18.00
C ALA A 322 1.98 21.88 17.65
N ILE A 323 0.75 22.05 18.12
CA ILE A 323 0.05 23.34 18.07
C ILE A 323 -0.18 23.79 19.50
N ARG A 324 0.19 25.05 19.83
CA ARG A 324 -0.04 25.64 21.14
C ARG A 324 -0.38 27.13 21.02
N TYR A 325 -1.27 27.61 21.89
CA TYR A 325 -1.49 29.03 22.06
C TYR A 325 -0.32 29.60 22.86
N MET A 326 0.32 30.62 22.33
CA MET A 326 1.44 31.31 22.95
C MET A 326 1.19 32.80 23.02
N THR A 327 1.81 33.42 24.01
CA THR A 327 1.82 34.87 24.20
C THR A 327 3.18 35.44 23.96
N THR A 328 3.31 36.74 23.83
CA THR A 328 4.62 37.42 23.67
C THR A 328 5.57 37.20 24.85
N THR A 329 5.09 36.66 25.97
CA THR A 329 5.91 36.27 27.13
C THR A 329 6.29 34.81 27.15
N THR A 330 5.75 34.00 26.24
CA THR A 330 6.08 32.58 26.14
C THR A 330 7.53 32.40 25.68
N GLU A 331 8.28 31.67 26.49
CA GLU A 331 9.66 31.25 26.16
C GLU A 331 9.78 29.72 26.26
N PHE A 332 10.41 29.10 25.29
CA PHE A 332 10.57 27.65 25.29
C PHE A 332 11.79 27.13 24.52
N LYS A 333 12.15 25.88 24.80
CA LYS A 333 13.22 25.12 24.14
C LYS A 333 12.75 23.72 23.80
N PHE A 334 13.52 23.01 23.02
CA PHE A 334 13.29 21.62 22.64
C PHE A 334 14.28 20.68 23.30
N CYS A 335 13.86 19.45 23.56
CA CYS A 335 14.76 18.34 23.91
C CYS A 335 14.14 17.02 23.50
N ALA A 336 14.99 16.08 23.06
CA ALA A 336 14.58 14.72 22.69
C ALA A 336 14.27 13.83 23.91
N LYS A 337 14.65 14.30 25.11
CA LYS A 337 14.39 13.62 26.37
C LYS A 337 13.91 14.65 27.41
N LYS A 338 13.16 14.17 28.42
CA LYS A 338 12.75 15.02 29.55
C LYS A 338 13.88 15.23 30.54
N GLU A 339 14.95 15.87 30.08
CA GLU A 339 16.15 16.16 30.87
C GLU A 339 16.89 17.39 30.33
N TRP A 340 17.68 18.05 31.20
CA TRP A 340 18.49 19.21 30.83
C TRP A 340 19.87 18.77 30.26
N ASN A 341 19.81 18.00 29.15
CA ASN A 341 20.99 17.56 28.45
C ASN A 341 20.64 17.39 26.96
N GLY A 342 21.18 18.27 26.13
CA GLY A 342 20.89 18.31 24.72
C GLY A 342 19.66 19.16 24.35
N ASP A 343 19.27 20.13 25.21
CA ASP A 343 18.23 21.10 24.91
C ASP A 343 18.68 22.13 23.86
N PHE A 344 17.78 22.55 22.99
CA PHE A 344 18.06 23.48 21.91
C PHE A 344 16.88 24.41 21.60
N CYS A 345 17.15 25.56 20.99
CA CYS A 345 16.14 26.46 20.43
C CYS A 345 16.31 26.66 18.93
N THR A 346 17.51 26.46 18.42
CA THR A 346 17.84 26.46 16.99
C THR A 346 18.66 25.23 16.65
N LEU A 347 18.53 24.71 15.45
CA LEU A 347 19.38 23.64 14.94
C LEU A 347 20.69 24.26 14.48
N GLY A 348 21.82 23.76 14.97
CA GLY A 348 23.14 24.16 14.55
C GLY A 348 23.86 23.02 13.84
N THR A 349 24.83 23.35 13.01
CA THR A 349 25.61 22.40 12.21
C THR A 349 26.47 21.42 13.02
N ASN A 350 26.52 21.58 14.36
CA ASN A 350 27.19 20.66 15.28
C ASN A 350 26.25 20.33 16.42
N THR A 351 25.58 19.26 16.29
CA THR A 351 24.50 18.73 17.11
C THR A 351 24.94 18.21 18.48
N GLY A 352 25.72 18.93 19.21
CA GLY A 352 25.79 18.80 20.64
C GLY A 352 24.57 19.40 21.35
N PHE A 353 23.62 19.90 20.60
CA PHE A 353 22.28 20.35 20.98
C PHE A 353 22.09 21.30 22.15
N VAL A 354 23.11 21.84 22.73
CA VAL A 354 22.93 22.93 23.69
C VAL A 354 23.11 24.24 22.95
N THR A 355 22.01 24.87 22.54
CA THR A 355 22.06 26.21 21.97
C THR A 355 21.56 27.21 23.01
N PRO A 356 22.30 28.29 23.27
CA PRO A 356 21.84 29.32 24.18
C PRO A 356 20.63 30.05 23.61
N GLY A 357 19.76 30.52 24.50
CA GLY A 357 18.55 31.25 24.14
C GLY A 357 17.26 30.41 24.22
N ASN A 358 16.15 31.06 23.97
CA ASN A 358 14.82 30.47 23.98
C ASN A 358 14.07 30.90 22.72
N ASN A 359 13.14 30.06 22.25
CA ASN A 359 12.16 30.47 21.24
C ASN A 359 11.14 31.42 21.86
N LYS A 360 10.68 32.41 21.09
CA LYS A 360 9.66 33.37 21.44
C LYS A 360 8.75 33.65 20.24
N VAL A 361 7.57 34.20 20.49
CA VAL A 361 6.67 34.69 19.45
C VAL A 361 6.46 36.22 19.61
N GLU A 362 6.19 36.91 18.51
CA GLU A 362 6.07 38.34 18.46
C GLU A 362 4.65 38.84 18.76
N ALA A 363 3.64 37.95 18.67
CA ALA A 363 2.23 38.27 18.94
C ALA A 363 1.57 37.08 19.64
N ASP A 364 0.52 37.40 20.42
CA ASP A 364 -0.32 36.36 21.00
C ASP A 364 -1.11 35.64 19.94
N GLY A 365 -1.14 34.30 19.98
CA GLY A 365 -1.82 33.49 18.96
C GLY A 365 -1.64 32.01 19.10
N LEU A 366 -2.27 31.25 18.21
CA LEU A 366 -2.12 29.82 18.09
C LEU A 366 -1.00 29.53 17.06
N TYR A 367 0.01 28.81 17.48
CA TYR A 367 1.21 28.55 16.66
C TYR A 367 1.42 27.08 16.40
N MET A 368 1.83 26.77 15.17
CA MET A 368 2.49 25.54 14.78
C MET A 368 3.95 25.60 15.24
N ILE A 369 4.37 24.55 15.94
CA ILE A 369 5.75 24.30 16.30
C ILE A 369 6.17 23.06 15.48
N TYR A 370 7.20 23.18 14.66
CA TYR A 370 7.67 22.10 13.80
C TYR A 370 9.18 21.98 13.92
N VAL A 371 9.66 20.76 14.16
CA VAL A 371 11.10 20.44 14.27
C VAL A 371 11.37 19.26 13.37
N ASP A 372 12.33 19.40 12.48
CA ASP A 372 12.81 18.32 11.61
C ASP A 372 14.33 18.23 11.73
N LEU A 373 14.79 17.19 12.41
CA LEU A 373 16.21 16.93 12.65
C LEU A 373 16.93 16.34 11.43
N THR A 374 16.17 15.79 10.48
CA THR A 374 16.73 15.21 9.26
C THR A 374 17.11 16.30 8.26
N ASN A 375 16.26 17.34 8.17
CA ASN A 375 16.45 18.45 7.23
C ASN A 375 16.98 19.73 7.87
N ASP A 376 17.44 19.68 9.15
CA ASP A 376 17.92 20.83 9.90
C ASP A 376 16.93 22.03 9.88
N PHE A 377 15.66 21.74 10.19
CA PHE A 377 14.57 22.68 9.98
C PHE A 377 13.75 22.87 11.27
N ILE A 378 13.59 24.11 11.72
CA ILE A 378 12.65 24.49 12.78
C ILE A 378 11.78 25.64 12.29
N VAL A 379 10.47 25.52 12.51
CA VAL A 379 9.52 26.60 12.24
C VAL A 379 8.59 26.78 13.42
N VAL A 380 8.35 28.03 13.79
CA VAL A 380 7.29 28.49 14.69
C VAL A 380 6.50 29.54 13.96
N GLU A 381 5.29 29.22 13.52
CA GLU A 381 4.46 30.11 12.71
C GLU A 381 2.98 30.00 13.11
N PRO A 382 2.11 30.97 12.76
CA PRO A 382 0.68 30.87 13.01
C PRO A 382 0.09 29.57 12.47
N ALA A 383 -0.57 28.80 13.33
CA ALA A 383 -1.13 27.51 12.99
C ALA A 383 -2.31 27.63 12.03
N LYS A 384 -2.37 26.73 11.05
CA LYS A 384 -3.52 26.56 10.16
C LYS A 384 -4.02 25.11 10.25
N VAL A 385 -5.32 24.97 10.52
CA VAL A 385 -5.99 23.65 10.57
C VAL A 385 -7.14 23.67 9.59
N TYR A 386 -7.23 22.62 8.80
CA TYR A 386 -8.25 22.48 7.76
C TYR A 386 -9.07 21.21 7.94
N GLY A 387 -10.33 21.31 7.54
CA GLY A 387 -11.16 20.15 7.27
C GLY A 387 -10.98 19.64 5.84
N MET A 388 -11.18 18.34 5.64
CA MET A 388 -10.98 17.68 4.35
C MET A 388 -11.96 16.51 4.17
N GLY A 389 -12.05 16.00 2.95
CA GLY A 389 -12.86 14.86 2.56
C GLY A 389 -14.32 15.24 2.26
N ASP A 390 -15.21 14.25 2.33
CA ASP A 390 -16.61 14.38 1.89
C ASP A 390 -17.35 15.51 2.60
N VAL A 391 -17.07 15.70 3.89
CA VAL A 391 -17.69 16.74 4.70
C VAL A 391 -17.34 18.14 4.20
N TYR A 392 -16.10 18.35 3.78
CA TYR A 392 -15.56 19.64 3.34
C TYR A 392 -15.48 19.79 1.82
N GLY A 393 -16.06 18.88 1.07
CA GLY A 393 -16.29 19.01 -0.38
C GLY A 393 -15.16 18.53 -1.29
N GLY A 394 -14.13 17.88 -0.77
CA GLY A 394 -13.07 17.30 -1.57
C GLY A 394 -11.77 17.00 -0.82
N TRP A 395 -10.79 16.59 -1.59
CA TRP A 395 -9.47 16.17 -1.09
C TRP A 395 -8.35 17.16 -1.43
N ASP A 396 -8.73 18.39 -1.83
CA ASP A 396 -7.76 19.44 -2.10
C ASP A 396 -7.28 20.07 -0.80
N LYS A 397 -5.96 20.14 -0.61
CA LYS A 397 -5.35 20.75 0.58
C LYS A 397 -5.32 22.28 0.50
N GLY A 398 -5.39 22.93 1.66
CA GLY A 398 -5.28 24.39 1.77
C GLY A 398 -6.48 25.17 1.25
N VAL A 399 -7.65 24.56 1.12
CA VAL A 399 -8.88 25.25 0.69
C VAL A 399 -9.30 26.23 1.78
N GLU A 400 -9.23 27.52 1.51
CA GLU A 400 -9.49 28.60 2.48
C GLU A 400 -10.87 28.50 3.15
N ALA A 401 -11.89 28.07 2.41
CA ALA A 401 -13.24 27.86 2.94
C ALA A 401 -13.33 26.77 4.03
N ASN A 402 -12.33 25.90 4.10
CA ASN A 402 -12.25 24.78 5.03
C ASN A 402 -11.29 25.07 6.21
N LEU A 403 -10.71 26.28 6.25
CA LEU A 403 -9.85 26.72 7.36
C LEU A 403 -10.69 26.92 8.63
N PHE A 404 -10.19 26.37 9.73
CA PHE A 404 -10.79 26.57 11.06
C PHE A 404 -10.51 27.98 11.55
N ALA A 405 -11.53 28.62 12.10
CA ALA A 405 -11.42 29.94 12.66
C ALA A 405 -10.89 29.92 14.12
N LEU A 406 -10.01 30.86 14.48
CA LEU A 406 -9.55 31.04 15.85
C LEU A 406 -10.57 31.83 16.66
N GLU A 407 -11.13 31.22 17.69
CA GLU A 407 -12.03 31.84 18.68
C GLU A 407 -11.39 31.76 20.06
N GLY A 408 -10.79 32.85 20.52
CA GLY A 408 -10.00 32.89 21.76
C GLY A 408 -8.74 32.00 21.61
N GLN A 409 -8.69 30.91 22.36
CA GLN A 409 -7.57 29.91 22.28
C GLN A 409 -7.96 28.61 21.60
N THR A 410 -9.16 28.56 21.03
CA THR A 410 -9.68 27.36 20.36
C THR A 410 -9.88 27.60 18.88
N LEU A 411 -9.77 26.51 18.07
CA LEU A 411 -10.17 26.53 16.67
C LEU A 411 -11.59 25.99 16.53
N THR A 412 -12.38 26.62 15.68
CA THR A 412 -13.75 26.20 15.41
C THR A 412 -14.04 26.10 13.91
N SER A 413 -14.93 25.19 13.55
CA SER A 413 -15.51 25.07 12.22
C SER A 413 -16.93 24.52 12.32
N THR A 414 -17.75 24.79 11.31
CA THR A 414 -19.07 24.17 11.19
C THR A 414 -19.05 23.20 10.01
N THR A 415 -19.47 21.96 10.23
CA THR A 415 -19.51 20.94 9.19
C THR A 415 -20.47 21.34 8.07
N PRO A 416 -20.00 21.55 6.83
CA PRO A 416 -20.87 21.98 5.74
C PRO A 416 -21.79 20.86 5.21
N LYS A 417 -21.40 19.60 5.40
CA LYS A 417 -22.15 18.43 4.93
C LYS A 417 -22.09 17.29 5.95
N ALA A 418 -23.01 16.34 5.81
CA ALA A 418 -22.90 15.06 6.49
C ALA A 418 -21.84 14.17 5.79
N GLY A 419 -21.17 13.31 6.55
CA GLY A 419 -20.14 12.39 6.07
C GLY A 419 -19.13 12.03 7.14
N ASN A 420 -18.01 11.49 6.74
CA ASN A 420 -16.88 11.21 7.64
C ASN A 420 -15.94 12.41 7.64
N ILE A 421 -15.71 12.98 8.83
CA ILE A 421 -14.81 14.14 8.98
C ILE A 421 -13.36 13.70 9.00
N ARG A 422 -12.49 14.45 8.32
CA ARG A 422 -11.04 14.42 8.43
C ARG A 422 -10.50 15.83 8.67
N MET A 423 -9.47 15.93 9.48
CA MET A 423 -8.84 17.20 9.85
C MET A 423 -7.33 17.04 9.85
N TYR A 424 -6.65 18.11 9.48
CA TYR A 424 -5.19 18.11 9.48
C TYR A 424 -4.62 19.48 9.82
N ALA A 425 -3.42 19.48 10.39
CA ALA A 425 -2.61 20.69 10.53
C ALA A 425 -1.80 20.91 9.24
N ALA A 426 -1.83 22.14 8.72
CA ALA A 426 -1.01 22.45 7.56
C ALA A 426 0.46 22.39 7.91
N ALA A 427 1.20 21.61 7.13
CA ALA A 427 2.65 21.54 7.24
C ALA A 427 3.28 22.90 6.86
N PRO A 428 4.36 23.33 7.54
CA PRO A 428 5.05 24.57 7.22
C PRO A 428 5.59 24.60 5.80
N ALA A 429 5.68 25.79 5.20
CA ALA A 429 6.32 25.96 3.92
C ALA A 429 7.80 25.53 4.00
N GLY A 430 8.23 24.68 3.07
CA GLY A 430 9.58 24.10 3.03
C GLY A 430 9.73 22.77 3.76
N SER A 431 8.70 22.27 4.44
CA SER A 431 8.65 20.88 4.89
C SER A 431 8.18 19.96 3.75
N ASP A 432 8.63 18.71 3.76
CA ASP A 432 8.20 17.70 2.79
C ASP A 432 6.93 16.96 3.23
N ALA A 433 6.31 17.37 4.35
CA ALA A 433 5.12 16.72 4.89
C ALA A 433 3.85 17.04 4.09
N ASP A 434 3.06 16.02 3.85
CA ASP A 434 1.73 16.18 3.26
C ASP A 434 0.64 16.20 4.34
N TRP A 435 -0.59 16.61 3.98
CA TRP A 435 -1.71 16.80 4.89
C TRP A 435 -1.99 15.58 5.80
N TRP A 436 -2.02 14.38 5.21
CA TRP A 436 -2.34 13.14 5.92
C TRP A 436 -1.24 12.70 6.90
N GLN A 437 -0.03 13.25 6.79
CA GLN A 437 1.07 12.99 7.72
C GLN A 437 0.99 13.82 9.00
N MET A 438 0.15 14.85 8.99
CA MET A 438 -0.19 15.69 10.14
C MET A 438 -1.69 15.66 10.43
N GLU A 439 -2.32 14.54 10.13
CA GLU A 439 -3.75 14.28 10.35
C GLU A 439 -4.05 13.99 11.82
N PHE A 440 -5.23 14.40 12.24
CA PHE A 440 -5.79 14.08 13.54
C PHE A 440 -7.32 14.06 13.48
N ASN A 441 -7.96 13.49 14.50
CA ASN A 441 -9.42 13.55 14.66
C ASN A 441 -9.80 13.64 16.14
N VAL A 442 -11.10 13.78 16.42
CA VAL A 442 -11.64 13.83 17.78
C VAL A 442 -12.28 12.51 18.13
N PHE A 443 -11.75 11.84 19.15
CA PHE A 443 -12.30 10.62 19.72
C PHE A 443 -12.49 10.79 21.23
N ASP A 444 -13.66 10.48 21.74
CA ASP A 444 -14.00 10.54 23.17
C ASP A 444 -13.62 11.87 23.84
N GLY A 445 -13.82 12.98 23.11
CA GLY A 445 -13.54 14.32 23.60
C GLY A 445 -12.05 14.72 23.57
N LYS A 446 -11.19 13.91 22.97
CA LYS A 446 -9.75 14.18 22.84
C LYS A 446 -9.34 14.35 21.39
N ILE A 447 -8.35 15.19 21.15
CA ILE A 447 -7.62 15.24 19.89
C ILE A 447 -6.69 14.04 19.86
N VAL A 448 -6.84 13.19 18.85
CA VAL A 448 -6.00 12.00 18.64
C VAL A 448 -5.27 12.17 17.31
N TYR A 449 -3.96 12.18 17.36
CA TYR A 449 -3.09 12.34 16.21
C TYR A 449 -2.84 11.00 15.52
N ARG A 450 -2.72 11.03 14.21
CA ARG A 450 -2.33 9.84 13.43
C ARG A 450 -0.91 9.38 13.79
N ALA A 451 0.00 10.33 13.97
CA ALA A 451 1.44 10.07 14.21
C ALA A 451 1.96 8.98 13.25
N ASP A 452 2.74 8.02 13.70
CA ASP A 452 3.22 6.88 12.89
C ASP A 452 2.21 5.71 12.81
N GLY A 453 0.97 5.94 13.27
CA GLY A 453 -0.10 4.94 13.20
C GLY A 453 -0.70 4.73 11.81
N GLY A 454 -1.58 3.75 11.69
CA GLY A 454 -2.38 3.52 10.50
C GLY A 454 -3.45 4.59 10.28
N ASP A 455 -4.28 4.40 9.26
CA ASP A 455 -5.41 5.29 8.98
C ASP A 455 -6.39 5.33 10.16
N GLN A 456 -6.85 6.52 10.53
CA GLN A 456 -7.73 6.68 11.68
C GLN A 456 -9.15 6.20 11.38
N ALA A 457 -9.83 5.72 12.40
CA ALA A 457 -11.23 5.33 12.29
C ALA A 457 -12.08 6.51 11.81
N ALA A 458 -13.09 6.23 10.99
CA ALA A 458 -14.02 7.24 10.51
C ALA A 458 -14.87 7.81 11.64
N VAL A 459 -15.02 9.15 11.68
CA VAL A 459 -15.91 9.88 12.58
C VAL A 459 -17.04 10.47 11.76
N ALA A 460 -18.23 9.88 11.87
CA ALA A 460 -19.43 10.34 11.16
C ALA A 460 -19.99 11.61 11.78
N VAL A 461 -20.32 12.59 10.94
CA VAL A 461 -20.93 13.86 11.33
C VAL A 461 -22.15 14.20 10.48
N THR A 462 -23.01 15.08 10.99
CA THR A 462 -24.11 15.68 10.23
C THR A 462 -23.75 17.12 9.83
N ALA A 463 -24.43 17.66 8.83
CA ALA A 463 -24.28 19.07 8.48
C ALA A 463 -24.71 19.99 9.63
N GLY A 464 -23.98 21.07 9.85
CA GLY A 464 -24.28 22.08 10.85
C GLY A 464 -23.70 21.80 12.24
N GLN A 465 -23.00 20.71 12.47
CA GLN A 465 -22.35 20.47 13.74
C GLN A 465 -21.14 21.40 13.92
N LYS A 466 -20.99 21.96 15.13
CA LYS A 466 -19.82 22.76 15.49
C LYS A 466 -18.70 21.84 15.97
N VAL A 467 -17.56 21.92 15.28
CA VAL A 467 -16.30 21.31 15.72
C VAL A 467 -15.54 22.36 16.53
N THR A 468 -15.06 21.99 17.71
CA THR A 468 -14.23 22.85 18.57
C THR A 468 -12.97 22.06 18.96
N LEU A 469 -11.80 22.66 18.78
CA LEU A 469 -10.50 22.07 19.07
C LEU A 469 -9.71 22.95 20.03
N ASN A 470 -9.23 22.39 21.13
CA ASN A 470 -8.33 23.07 22.08
C ASN A 470 -7.01 22.29 22.14
N PHE A 471 -6.00 22.79 21.44
CA PHE A 471 -4.68 22.15 21.39
C PHE A 471 -3.86 22.32 22.67
N ASN A 472 -4.19 23.29 23.55
CA ASN A 472 -3.49 23.41 24.82
C ASN A 472 -3.89 22.32 25.81
N THR A 473 -5.12 21.86 25.74
CA THR A 473 -5.66 20.79 26.60
C THR A 473 -5.80 19.46 25.87
N GLU A 474 -5.45 19.40 24.58
CA GLU A 474 -5.62 18.23 23.70
C GLU A 474 -7.06 17.71 23.67
N THR A 475 -8.03 18.61 23.75
CA THR A 475 -9.46 18.27 23.77
C THR A 475 -10.19 18.79 22.54
N GLY A 476 -11.23 18.06 22.11
CA GLY A 476 -12.09 18.45 21.02
C GLY A 476 -13.53 18.01 21.22
N SER A 477 -14.46 18.69 20.55
CA SER A 477 -15.88 18.29 20.51
C SER A 477 -16.48 18.49 19.14
N ILE A 478 -17.47 17.66 18.81
CA ILE A 478 -18.31 17.76 17.61
C ILE A 478 -19.75 17.68 18.07
N GLN A 479 -20.48 18.82 18.00
CA GLN A 479 -21.83 18.98 18.60
C GLN A 479 -22.83 19.55 17.61
#